data_a124bf0321839a326fae23f0f49a64c3
#
_entry.id   a124bf0321839a326fae23f0f49a64c3
#
_cell.length_a   1.000
_cell.length_b   1.000
_cell.length_c   1.000
_cell.angle_alpha   90.00
_cell.angle_beta   90.00
_cell.angle_gamma   90.00
#
_symmetry.space_group_name_H-M   'P 1'
#
loop_
_entity.id
_entity.type
_entity.pdbx_description
1 polymer ?
#
loop_
_entity_poly.entity_id
_entity_poly.type
_entity_poly.pdbx_seq_one_letter_code
_entity_poly.pdbx_strand_id
1 'polypeptide(L)'
;MEAIIGASSLYDLVKFRVKTDKDTPALTISDRMGVKHEHVYVLPYPTKENKMCVNDTLHDIQKFNEKYGYYTLGRPLDEKYLNSPVMDEEGEVLGMIQRKADASATTSYAVSVAYGNTLCTDGMSSADNDLNAIHIRKALPADEADIRTFLFMTASRSDSATYSQYLNDYILQFPKSSEAYTQRADF
;
A
#
# COMPACT_ATOMS: atom_id res chain seq x y z
N MET A 1 -8.15 5.32 9.65
CA MET A 1 -7.76 5.26 8.23
C MET A 1 -8.52 6.36 7.51
N GLU A 2 -7.87 7.12 6.65
CA GLU A 2 -8.45 8.30 6.02
C GLU A 2 -8.90 8.02 4.58
N ALA A 3 -8.02 7.44 3.78
CA ALA A 3 -8.32 7.06 2.40
C ALA A 3 -7.37 5.97 1.91
N ILE A 4 -7.85 5.17 0.94
CA ILE A 4 -7.01 4.23 0.21
C ILE A 4 -6.38 4.94 -0.99
N ILE A 5 -5.09 4.71 -1.21
CA ILE A 5 -4.33 5.34 -2.30
C ILE A 5 -4.17 4.38 -3.48
N GLY A 6 -4.08 3.09 -3.22
CA GLY A 6 -3.95 2.07 -4.25
C GLY A 6 -3.97 0.68 -3.65
N ALA A 7 -4.30 -0.30 -4.48
CA ALA A 7 -4.33 -1.70 -4.11
C ALA A 7 -3.89 -2.58 -5.29
N SER A 8 -3.42 -3.77 -4.98
CA SER A 8 -3.15 -4.83 -5.96
C SER A 8 -3.48 -6.17 -5.33
N SER A 9 -4.55 -6.80 -5.79
CA SER A 9 -4.93 -8.15 -5.37
C SER A 9 -3.91 -9.20 -5.84
N LEU A 10 -3.25 -8.95 -6.98
CA LEU A 10 -2.24 -9.86 -7.52
C LEU A 10 -1.02 -9.99 -6.61
N TYR A 11 -0.60 -8.89 -5.99
CA TYR A 11 0.58 -8.85 -5.11
C TYR A 11 0.22 -8.73 -3.63
N ASP A 12 -1.08 -8.78 -3.31
CA ASP A 12 -1.61 -8.66 -1.94
C ASP A 12 -1.04 -7.45 -1.18
N LEU A 13 -1.04 -6.30 -1.86
CA LEU A 13 -0.54 -5.03 -1.34
C LEU A 13 -1.62 -3.96 -1.38
N VAL A 14 -1.66 -3.18 -0.32
CA VAL A 14 -2.56 -2.03 -0.18
C VAL A 14 -1.78 -0.84 0.35
N LYS A 15 -2.02 0.33 -0.25
CA LYS A 15 -1.48 1.61 0.17
C LYS A 15 -2.60 2.52 0.63
N PHE A 16 -2.50 3.04 1.84
CA PHE A 16 -3.53 3.90 2.41
C PHE A 16 -2.93 5.04 3.23
N ARG A 17 -3.71 6.09 3.42
CA ARG A 17 -3.38 7.23 4.26
C ARG A 17 -4.01 7.07 5.63
N VAL A 18 -3.23 7.32 6.68
CA VAL A 18 -3.71 7.45 8.05
C VAL A 18 -3.47 8.87 8.55
N LYS A 19 -4.40 9.37 9.32
CA LYS A 19 -4.19 10.60 10.09
C LYS A 19 -3.53 10.22 11.41
N THR A 20 -2.47 10.92 11.77
CA THR A 20 -1.80 10.78 13.06
C THR A 20 -1.62 12.16 13.68
N ASP A 21 -1.77 12.24 15.01
CA ASP A 21 -1.59 13.47 15.77
C ASP A 21 -0.14 13.66 16.25
N LYS A 22 0.73 12.70 15.93
CA LYS A 22 2.15 12.70 16.32
C LYS A 22 3.02 12.39 15.11
N ASP A 23 4.19 12.99 15.09
CA ASP A 23 5.25 12.57 14.18
C ASP A 23 5.58 11.10 14.45
N THR A 24 5.25 10.26 13.51
CA THR A 24 5.51 8.83 13.59
C THR A 24 6.74 8.55 12.73
N PRO A 25 7.84 8.03 13.31
CA PRO A 25 8.99 7.67 12.50
C PRO A 25 8.60 6.60 11.49
N ALA A 26 9.02 6.81 10.24
CA ALA A 26 8.80 5.89 9.14
C ALA A 26 10.03 5.00 8.93
N LEU A 27 9.82 3.76 8.52
CA LEU A 27 10.89 2.92 8.01
C LEU A 27 11.25 3.35 6.59
N THR A 28 12.51 3.32 6.26
CA THR A 28 12.98 3.55 4.89
C THR A 28 12.68 2.33 4.03
N ILE A 29 12.03 2.55 2.89
CA ILE A 29 11.82 1.50 1.89
C ILE A 29 13.06 1.45 0.99
N SER A 30 13.62 0.26 0.83
CA SER A 30 14.75 0.06 -0.06
C SER A 30 14.33 0.13 -1.53
N ASP A 31 15.06 0.93 -2.31
CA ASP A 31 14.84 1.03 -3.77
C ASP A 31 15.50 -0.12 -4.54
N ARG A 32 16.37 -0.89 -3.89
CA ARG A 32 17.00 -2.06 -4.48
C ARG A 32 16.15 -3.32 -4.30
N MET A 33 16.37 -4.28 -5.14
CA MET A 33 15.88 -5.63 -4.95
C MET A 33 16.90 -6.41 -4.09
N GLY A 34 16.43 -7.24 -3.17
CA GLY A 34 17.27 -8.16 -2.42
C GLY A 34 18.02 -9.14 -3.32
N VAL A 35 19.09 -9.74 -2.83
CA VAL A 35 19.87 -10.75 -3.56
C VAL A 35 19.77 -12.12 -2.90
N LYS A 36 19.92 -13.17 -3.68
CA LYS A 36 19.87 -14.56 -3.17
C LYS A 36 20.94 -14.79 -2.11
N HIS A 37 20.56 -15.45 -1.01
CA HIS A 37 21.38 -15.70 0.17
C HIS A 37 21.73 -14.47 1.02
N GLU A 38 21.09 -13.35 0.77
CA GLU A 38 21.18 -12.15 1.61
C GLU A 38 20.57 -12.42 3.00
N HIS A 39 21.25 -11.97 4.05
CA HIS A 39 20.70 -11.99 5.40
C HIS A 39 19.63 -10.92 5.55
N VAL A 40 18.52 -11.30 6.16
CA VAL A 40 17.39 -10.41 6.38
C VAL A 40 16.83 -10.58 7.78
N TYR A 41 16.14 -9.55 8.23
CA TYR A 41 15.50 -9.48 9.54
C TYR A 41 14.01 -9.24 9.38
N VAL A 42 13.20 -10.15 9.94
CA VAL A 42 11.75 -9.94 10.01
C VAL A 42 11.42 -9.28 11.32
N LEU A 43 10.87 -8.09 11.27
CA LEU A 43 10.51 -7.29 12.43
C LEU A 43 9.03 -7.53 12.78
N PRO A 44 8.72 -8.29 13.85
CA PRO A 44 7.33 -8.52 14.25
C PRO A 44 6.70 -7.24 14.79
N TYR A 45 5.39 -7.15 14.75
CA TYR A 45 4.68 -6.10 15.47
C TYR A 45 5.06 -6.12 16.95
N PRO A 46 5.34 -4.97 17.57
CA PRO A 46 5.72 -4.90 18.96
C PRO A 46 4.52 -5.28 19.83
N THR A 47 4.44 -6.54 20.22
CA THR A 47 3.63 -6.97 21.36
C THR A 47 4.48 -6.87 22.61
N LYS A 48 3.86 -6.73 23.79
CA LYS A 48 4.59 -6.64 25.08
C LYS A 48 5.57 -7.80 25.30
N GLU A 49 5.38 -8.91 24.58
CA GLU A 49 6.12 -10.18 24.74
C GLU A 49 7.16 -10.43 23.64
N ASN A 50 7.07 -9.79 22.47
CA ASN A 50 7.93 -10.08 21.32
C ASN A 50 8.70 -8.83 20.87
N LYS A 51 9.94 -8.71 21.33
CA LYS A 51 10.87 -7.65 20.91
C LYS A 51 12.01 -8.16 20.02
N MET A 52 11.98 -9.42 19.62
CA MET A 52 13.08 -10.03 18.89
C MET A 52 12.78 -10.09 17.40
N CYS A 53 13.69 -9.53 16.61
CA CYS A 53 13.72 -9.78 15.17
C CYS A 53 14.00 -11.26 14.90
N VAL A 54 13.41 -11.78 13.85
CA VAL A 54 13.74 -13.12 13.33
C VAL A 54 14.77 -12.96 12.23
N ASN A 55 15.94 -13.56 12.41
CA ASN A 55 16.97 -13.62 11.38
C ASN A 55 16.63 -14.72 10.38
N ASP A 56 16.74 -14.43 9.12
CA ASP A 56 16.54 -15.38 8.03
C ASP A 56 17.44 -15.02 6.83
N THR A 57 17.30 -15.76 5.74
CA THR A 57 17.98 -15.49 4.48
C THR A 57 17.00 -15.55 3.32
N LEU A 58 17.24 -14.79 2.27
CA LEU A 58 16.51 -14.89 1.03
C LEU A 58 16.95 -16.14 0.26
N HIS A 59 16.12 -17.16 0.26
CA HIS A 59 16.42 -18.45 -0.35
C HIS A 59 16.28 -18.44 -1.85
N ASP A 60 15.24 -17.74 -2.34
CA ASP A 60 15.00 -17.57 -3.76
C ASP A 60 14.30 -16.22 -4.02
N ILE A 61 14.44 -15.74 -5.26
CA ILE A 61 13.86 -14.45 -5.67
C ILE A 61 13.28 -14.62 -7.06
N GLN A 62 11.99 -14.40 -7.18
CA GLN A 62 11.29 -14.30 -8.45
C GLN A 62 11.09 -12.82 -8.77
N LYS A 63 11.47 -12.40 -9.98
CA LYS A 63 11.28 -11.02 -10.42
C LYS A 63 9.90 -10.83 -11.00
N PHE A 64 9.27 -9.71 -10.68
CA PHE A 64 8.08 -9.23 -11.37
C PHE A 64 8.24 -7.77 -11.78
N ASN A 65 7.60 -7.40 -12.90
CA ASN A 65 7.74 -6.08 -13.52
C ASN A 65 9.22 -5.65 -13.66
N GLU A 66 10.11 -6.62 -13.92
CA GLU A 66 11.56 -6.46 -14.13
C GLU A 66 12.34 -5.84 -12.95
N LYS A 67 11.67 -5.14 -12.05
CA LYS A 67 12.26 -4.28 -11.00
C LYS A 67 12.03 -4.79 -9.57
N TYR A 68 10.96 -5.54 -9.34
CA TYR A 68 10.54 -5.92 -7.99
C TYR A 68 10.78 -7.39 -7.72
N GLY A 69 11.03 -7.74 -6.45
CA GLY A 69 11.25 -9.11 -6.01
C GLY A 69 10.05 -9.71 -5.29
N TYR A 70 9.78 -10.96 -5.59
CA TYR A 70 9.00 -11.85 -4.76
C TYR A 70 9.97 -12.80 -4.08
N TYR A 71 10.06 -12.73 -2.77
CA TYR A 71 11.11 -13.35 -1.98
C TYR A 71 10.61 -14.64 -1.32
N THR A 72 11.41 -15.68 -1.38
CA THR A 72 11.22 -16.89 -0.58
C THR A 72 12.22 -16.89 0.58
N LEU A 73 11.73 -16.97 1.81
CA LEU A 73 12.56 -17.05 3.01
C LEU A 73 12.93 -18.49 3.32
N GLY A 74 14.01 -18.68 4.09
CA GLY A 74 14.58 -20.00 4.38
C GLY A 74 13.74 -20.86 5.33
N ARG A 75 12.83 -20.26 6.11
CA ARG A 75 12.01 -20.98 7.11
C ARG A 75 10.53 -20.60 7.06
N PRO A 76 9.64 -21.45 7.56
CA PRO A 76 8.25 -21.11 7.76
C PRO A 76 8.10 -20.17 8.96
N LEU A 77 7.43 -19.05 8.78
CA LEU A 77 7.04 -18.12 9.84
C LEU A 77 5.58 -18.34 10.23
N ASP A 78 5.25 -18.11 11.48
CA ASP A 78 3.88 -18.17 11.99
C ASP A 78 3.02 -17.02 11.45
N GLU A 79 1.70 -17.16 11.53
CA GLU A 79 0.75 -16.11 11.09
C GLU A 79 0.93 -14.77 11.81
N LYS A 80 1.50 -14.77 13.03
CA LYS A 80 1.81 -13.55 13.77
C LYS A 80 2.82 -12.63 13.05
N TYR A 81 3.56 -13.15 12.07
CA TYR A 81 4.49 -12.38 11.23
C TYR A 81 3.86 -11.86 9.95
N LEU A 82 2.59 -12.17 9.68
CA LEU A 82 1.89 -11.64 8.51
C LEU A 82 1.95 -10.11 8.49
N ASN A 83 2.25 -9.53 7.33
CA ASN A 83 2.47 -8.09 7.12
C ASN A 83 3.66 -7.49 7.90
N SER A 84 4.53 -8.32 8.49
CA SER A 84 5.77 -7.83 9.09
C SER A 84 6.77 -7.42 8.01
N PRO A 85 7.51 -6.32 8.21
CA PRO A 85 8.56 -5.91 7.29
C PRO A 85 9.74 -6.89 7.31
N VAL A 86 10.29 -7.15 6.13
CA VAL A 86 11.56 -7.84 5.90
C VAL A 86 12.61 -6.78 5.59
N MET A 87 13.62 -6.68 6.45
CA MET A 87 14.62 -5.63 6.41
C MET A 87 15.99 -6.21 6.06
N ASP A 88 16.82 -5.43 5.39
CA ASP A 88 18.23 -5.74 5.19
C ASP A 88 19.12 -5.36 6.40
N GLU A 89 20.43 -5.54 6.25
CA GLU A 89 21.40 -5.20 7.31
C GLU A 89 21.52 -3.71 7.59
N GLU A 90 21.17 -2.86 6.63
CA GLU A 90 21.11 -1.42 6.75
C GLU A 90 19.83 -0.91 7.45
N GLY A 91 18.87 -1.81 7.68
CA GLY A 91 17.58 -1.48 8.30
C GLY A 91 16.56 -0.91 7.32
N GLU A 92 16.78 -1.06 6.02
CA GLU A 92 15.81 -0.70 4.98
C GLU A 92 14.84 -1.85 4.70
N VAL A 93 13.59 -1.51 4.39
CA VAL A 93 12.54 -2.49 4.13
C VAL A 93 12.59 -2.97 2.69
N LEU A 94 12.98 -4.22 2.49
CA LEU A 94 12.97 -4.89 1.19
C LEU A 94 11.57 -5.40 0.82
N GLY A 95 10.85 -5.97 1.80
CA GLY A 95 9.60 -6.66 1.55
C GLY A 95 8.67 -6.70 2.74
N MET A 96 7.50 -7.28 2.52
CA MET A 96 6.47 -7.53 3.54
C MET A 96 6.04 -8.99 3.48
N ILE A 97 6.00 -9.66 4.63
CA ILE A 97 5.58 -11.06 4.74
C ILE A 97 4.13 -11.21 4.29
N GLN A 98 3.91 -12.15 3.39
CA GLN A 98 2.60 -12.49 2.86
C GLN A 98 2.00 -13.72 3.54
N ARG A 99 0.69 -13.88 3.39
CA ARG A 99 -0.01 -15.08 3.83
C ARG A 99 0.49 -16.29 3.05
N LYS A 100 0.70 -17.42 3.75
CA LYS A 100 1.00 -18.67 3.10
C LYS A 100 -0.18 -19.13 2.25
N ALA A 101 0.11 -19.60 1.04
CA ALA A 101 -0.91 -20.20 0.18
C ALA A 101 -1.42 -21.53 0.73
N ASP A 102 -0.56 -22.26 1.46
CA ASP A 102 -0.86 -23.54 2.08
C ASP A 102 -0.29 -23.57 3.51
N ALA A 103 -1.08 -24.07 4.46
CA ALA A 103 -0.66 -24.24 5.86
C ALA A 103 0.53 -25.21 6.02
N SER A 104 0.72 -26.13 5.08
CA SER A 104 1.85 -27.07 5.04
C SER A 104 3.12 -26.49 4.42
N ALA A 105 3.11 -25.23 3.96
CA ALA A 105 4.28 -24.62 3.35
C ALA A 105 5.47 -24.58 4.32
N THR A 106 6.60 -25.08 3.86
CA THR A 106 7.85 -25.17 4.62
C THR A 106 8.68 -23.89 4.57
N THR A 107 8.24 -22.90 3.80
CA THR A 107 8.87 -21.59 3.60
C THR A 107 7.88 -20.46 3.80
N SER A 108 8.36 -19.26 3.98
CA SER A 108 7.55 -18.04 3.97
C SER A 108 7.88 -17.20 2.75
N TYR A 109 6.95 -16.34 2.40
CA TYR A 109 7.05 -15.47 1.22
C TYR A 109 6.93 -14.03 1.64
N ALA A 110 7.62 -13.16 0.91
CA ALA A 110 7.49 -11.72 1.04
C ALA A 110 7.49 -11.06 -0.34
N VAL A 111 6.73 -9.98 -0.46
CA VAL A 111 6.67 -9.18 -1.68
C VAL A 111 7.41 -7.86 -1.49
N SER A 112 8.10 -7.38 -2.52
CA SER A 112 8.78 -6.08 -2.50
C SER A 112 7.81 -4.96 -2.17
N VAL A 113 8.04 -4.25 -1.05
CA VAL A 113 7.21 -3.09 -0.68
C VAL A 113 7.45 -1.88 -1.58
N ALA A 114 8.59 -1.80 -2.28
CA ALA A 114 8.87 -0.76 -3.25
C ALA A 114 7.82 -0.70 -4.38
N TYR A 115 7.17 -1.84 -4.70
CA TYR A 115 6.03 -1.88 -5.61
C TYR A 115 4.87 -0.99 -5.14
N GLY A 116 4.68 -0.84 -3.83
CA GLY A 116 3.67 0.06 -3.25
C GLY A 116 3.83 1.52 -3.69
N ASN A 117 5.03 1.95 -4.12
CA ASN A 117 5.24 3.29 -4.65
C ASN A 117 4.56 3.50 -6.01
N THR A 118 4.27 2.43 -6.76
CA THR A 118 3.53 2.50 -8.03
C THR A 118 2.02 2.53 -7.83
N LEU A 119 1.55 2.16 -6.65
CA LEU A 119 0.13 2.17 -6.33
C LEU A 119 -0.35 3.60 -6.10
N CYS A 120 -1.25 4.06 -6.94
CA CYS A 120 -1.86 5.39 -6.87
C CYS A 120 -3.29 5.34 -7.43
N THR A 121 -4.09 6.30 -7.04
CA THR A 121 -5.38 6.56 -7.67
C THR A 121 -5.21 7.39 -8.94
N ASP A 122 -6.05 7.14 -9.92
CA ASP A 122 -6.17 7.85 -11.19
C ASP A 122 -7.64 8.17 -11.50
N GLY A 123 -7.91 8.71 -12.68
CA GLY A 123 -9.26 9.06 -13.11
C GLY A 123 -10.22 7.87 -13.19
N MET A 124 -9.71 6.66 -13.40
CA MET A 124 -10.51 5.43 -13.53
C MET A 124 -10.64 4.64 -12.23
N SER A 125 -10.00 5.08 -11.15
CA SER A 125 -9.95 4.35 -9.87
C SER A 125 -11.32 4.15 -9.22
N SER A 126 -12.34 4.90 -9.60
CA SER A 126 -13.72 4.64 -9.16
C SER A 126 -14.30 3.34 -9.73
N ALA A 127 -13.76 2.86 -10.85
CA ALA A 127 -14.15 1.61 -11.50
C ALA A 127 -13.19 0.45 -11.21
N ASP A 128 -12.09 0.70 -10.48
CA ASP A 128 -11.09 -0.30 -10.13
C ASP A 128 -11.67 -1.34 -9.17
N ASN A 129 -11.57 -2.62 -9.54
CA ASN A 129 -12.15 -3.72 -8.77
C ASN A 129 -11.40 -3.97 -7.45
N ASP A 130 -10.07 -3.86 -7.45
CA ASP A 130 -9.26 -4.07 -6.24
C ASP A 130 -9.59 -2.99 -5.19
N LEU A 131 -9.68 -1.73 -5.62
CA LEU A 131 -10.07 -0.62 -4.74
C LEU A 131 -11.52 -0.70 -4.27
N ASN A 132 -12.43 -1.17 -5.12
CA ASN A 132 -13.84 -1.30 -4.76
C ASN A 132 -14.09 -2.44 -3.76
N ALA A 133 -13.31 -3.52 -3.82
CA ALA A 133 -13.41 -4.64 -2.88
C ALA A 133 -13.07 -4.26 -1.43
N ILE A 134 -12.34 -3.17 -1.20
CA ILE A 134 -11.86 -2.79 0.14
C ILE A 134 -12.87 -1.95 0.92
N HIS A 135 -13.89 -1.39 0.29
CA HIS A 135 -14.96 -0.58 0.92
C HIS A 135 -14.47 0.60 1.78
N ILE A 136 -13.32 1.19 1.42
CA ILE A 136 -12.75 2.39 2.04
C ILE A 136 -12.78 3.52 1.01
N ARG A 137 -13.03 4.73 1.48
CA ARG A 137 -12.99 5.92 0.61
C ARG A 137 -11.63 6.02 -0.09
N LYS A 138 -11.65 6.22 -1.40
CA LYS A 138 -10.43 6.39 -2.21
C LYS A 138 -9.84 7.77 -1.98
N ALA A 139 -8.53 7.90 -2.05
CA ALA A 139 -7.90 9.22 -2.17
C ALA A 139 -8.21 9.82 -3.54
N LEU A 140 -8.26 11.15 -3.63
CA LEU A 140 -8.28 11.79 -4.94
C LEU A 140 -6.96 11.56 -5.67
N PRO A 141 -6.97 11.44 -7.01
CA PRO A 141 -5.77 11.44 -7.83
C PRO A 141 -4.87 12.65 -7.57
N ALA A 142 -3.60 12.53 -7.90
CA ALA A 142 -2.65 13.63 -7.74
C ALA A 142 -2.78 14.69 -8.85
N ASP A 143 -3.17 14.28 -10.05
CA ASP A 143 -3.35 15.16 -11.20
C ASP A 143 -4.78 15.70 -11.28
N GLU A 144 -4.93 16.98 -11.61
CA GLU A 144 -6.23 17.65 -11.65
C GLU A 144 -7.14 17.15 -12.78
N ALA A 145 -6.59 16.74 -13.91
CA ALA A 145 -7.38 16.16 -15.01
C ALA A 145 -7.96 14.80 -14.61
N ASP A 146 -7.18 14.01 -13.88
CA ASP A 146 -7.62 12.74 -13.32
C ASP A 146 -8.69 12.93 -12.25
N ILE A 147 -8.60 13.99 -11.42
CA ILE A 147 -9.67 14.31 -10.44
C ILE A 147 -11.00 14.54 -11.13
N ARG A 148 -11.02 15.32 -12.22
CA ARG A 148 -12.27 15.57 -12.96
C ARG A 148 -12.88 14.26 -13.48
N THR A 149 -12.06 13.41 -14.07
CA THR A 149 -12.51 12.10 -14.55
C THR A 149 -13.02 11.22 -13.39
N PHE A 150 -12.26 11.18 -12.29
CA PHE A 150 -12.64 10.45 -11.08
C PHE A 150 -13.97 10.92 -10.52
N LEU A 151 -14.19 12.23 -10.37
CA LEU A 151 -15.42 12.81 -9.85
C LEU A 151 -16.61 12.52 -10.79
N PHE A 152 -16.43 12.65 -12.09
CA PHE A 152 -17.45 12.29 -13.06
C PHE A 152 -17.87 10.82 -12.93
N MET A 153 -16.91 9.91 -12.85
CA MET A 153 -17.16 8.47 -12.69
C MET A 153 -17.74 8.10 -11.33
N THR A 154 -17.50 8.93 -10.30
CA THR A 154 -17.92 8.68 -8.92
C THR A 154 -19.31 9.25 -8.62
N ALA A 155 -19.75 10.30 -9.33
CA ALA A 155 -20.99 11.02 -9.08
C ALA A 155 -22.23 10.12 -9.02
N SER A 156 -22.29 9.08 -9.87
CA SER A 156 -23.42 8.14 -9.91
C SER A 156 -23.26 6.90 -8.98
N ARG A 157 -22.08 6.76 -8.34
CA ARG A 157 -21.72 5.56 -7.56
C ARG A 157 -21.57 5.82 -6.07
N SER A 158 -21.43 7.09 -5.67
CA SER A 158 -21.26 7.49 -4.28
C SER A 158 -22.55 8.10 -3.73
N ASP A 159 -22.74 7.95 -2.42
CA ASP A 159 -23.74 8.74 -1.71
C ASP A 159 -23.34 10.22 -1.67
N SER A 160 -24.34 11.10 -1.45
CA SER A 160 -24.16 12.54 -1.44
C SER A 160 -23.12 13.01 -0.41
N ALA A 161 -23.04 12.39 0.76
CA ALA A 161 -22.09 12.79 1.80
C ALA A 161 -20.64 12.46 1.37
N THR A 162 -20.40 11.28 0.83
CA THR A 162 -19.09 10.87 0.31
C THR A 162 -18.67 11.73 -0.88
N TYR A 163 -19.59 12.02 -1.80
CA TYR A 163 -19.29 12.89 -2.94
C TYR A 163 -18.97 14.32 -2.51
N SER A 164 -19.72 14.87 -1.55
CA SER A 164 -19.42 16.18 -0.95
C SER A 164 -18.02 16.24 -0.33
N GLN A 165 -17.57 15.15 0.32
CA GLN A 165 -16.20 15.09 0.85
C GLN A 165 -15.15 15.14 -0.28
N TYR A 166 -15.37 14.43 -1.39
CA TYR A 166 -14.47 14.52 -2.54
C TYR A 166 -14.36 15.92 -3.11
N LEU A 167 -15.48 16.65 -3.21
CA LEU A 167 -15.48 18.04 -3.67
C LEU A 167 -14.70 18.96 -2.71
N ASN A 168 -14.84 18.78 -1.41
CA ASN A 168 -14.07 19.51 -0.41
C ASN A 168 -12.57 19.17 -0.50
N ASP A 169 -12.21 17.88 -0.65
CA ASP A 169 -10.83 17.44 -0.82
C ASP A 169 -10.21 18.01 -2.11
N TYR A 170 -11.00 18.14 -3.18
CA TYR A 170 -10.54 18.76 -4.43
C TYR A 170 -10.14 20.21 -4.22
N ILE A 171 -10.98 21.01 -3.53
CA ILE A 171 -10.65 22.41 -3.19
C ILE A 171 -9.40 22.47 -2.30
N LEU A 172 -9.24 21.55 -1.32
CA LEU A 172 -8.07 21.51 -0.45
C LEU A 172 -6.78 21.19 -1.22
N GLN A 173 -6.86 20.27 -2.19
CA GLN A 173 -5.72 19.88 -3.00
C GLN A 173 -5.35 20.92 -4.07
N PHE A 174 -6.35 21.60 -4.65
CA PHE A 174 -6.19 22.61 -5.69
C PHE A 174 -6.92 23.92 -5.34
N PRO A 175 -6.44 24.68 -4.34
CA PRO A 175 -7.17 25.86 -3.83
C PRO A 175 -7.26 27.04 -4.80
N LYS A 176 -6.56 26.96 -5.94
CA LYS A 176 -6.62 27.98 -7.01
C LYS A 176 -7.42 27.52 -8.22
N SER A 177 -7.97 26.32 -8.21
CA SER A 177 -8.76 25.78 -9.30
C SER A 177 -10.17 26.36 -9.29
N SER A 178 -10.51 27.16 -10.31
CA SER A 178 -11.88 27.63 -10.50
C SER A 178 -12.86 26.47 -10.71
N GLU A 179 -12.43 25.42 -11.37
CA GLU A 179 -13.22 24.21 -11.61
C GLU A 179 -13.64 23.52 -10.30
N ALA A 180 -12.71 23.40 -9.31
CA ALA A 180 -13.02 22.83 -8.02
C ALA A 180 -14.16 23.57 -7.30
N TYR A 181 -14.15 24.90 -7.34
CA TYR A 181 -15.20 25.71 -6.73
C TYR A 181 -16.50 25.65 -7.53
N THR A 182 -16.44 25.62 -8.87
CA THR A 182 -17.62 25.46 -9.70
C THR A 182 -18.34 24.16 -9.43
N GLN A 183 -17.62 23.03 -9.46
CA GLN A 183 -18.20 21.72 -9.17
C GLN A 183 -18.78 21.64 -7.75
N ARG A 184 -18.16 22.33 -6.79
CA ARG A 184 -18.69 22.38 -5.42
C ARG A 184 -19.96 23.23 -5.32
N ALA A 185 -20.08 24.29 -6.13
CA ALA A 185 -21.25 25.16 -6.14
C ALA A 185 -22.46 24.54 -6.88
N ASP A 186 -22.20 23.70 -7.87
CA ASP A 186 -23.22 23.01 -8.67
C ASP A 186 -23.82 21.78 -7.94
N PHE A 187 -23.20 21.33 -6.86
CA PHE A 187 -23.64 20.21 -6.03
C PHE A 187 -24.48 20.65 -4.82
#